data_632a9a30ef2701d4127591b8f7f67724
#
_entry.id   632a9a30ef2701d4127591b8f7f67724
#
_cell.length_a   1.000
_cell.length_b   1.000
_cell.length_c   1.000
_cell.angle_alpha   90.00
_cell.angle_beta   90.00
_cell.angle_gamma   90.00
#
_symmetry.space_group_name_H-M   'P 1'
#
loop_
_entity.id
_entity.type
_entity.pdbx_description
1 polymer ?
#
loop_
_entity_poly.entity_id
_entity_poly.type
_entity_poly.pdbx_seq_one_letter_code
_entity_poly.pdbx_strand_id
1 'polypeptide(L)'
;MKITLVGMGSGAPGSLTAAGLETLRGAELIIGARRLLENLPEGCTANRAALYKTDEICALLRQTDCAETAVVFSGDTGFYSGAAALCRALDDAGLPYTVLPGVSSVQLLAAALGRPWQGWRLVSAHGCACDPVAACRAGGTTFFLTGGSETPATLCQQLADAGLGDAAATVGENLGTPSQRLVTGTAQELAAQRFAPLSVLLVENVPAPLRRTPGLPDAAFIRGKTPMTKQEVRAAALAKLAVRPTDTLWDVGAGTGSVSVELALAAPAGRVCAVECDAEACELIRQNRAKFAVQNLHLTEGLAPAALAGWPAPDAVFIGGSKGSLRAVVDAALAATPDARLCISAIALETLQEAVAALTAHGLTAQVTQIAVSRSRAAGSLHLLMANNPVFLIARE
;
A
#
# COMPACT_ATOMS: atom_id res chain seq x y z
N MET A 1 -38.72 -9.07 14.88
CA MET A 1 -38.13 -8.71 13.55
C MET A 1 -36.94 -9.59 13.30
N LYS A 2 -36.88 -10.24 12.13
CA LYS A 2 -35.71 -10.98 11.64
C LYS A 2 -35.06 -10.18 10.51
N ILE A 3 -33.79 -9.82 10.68
CA ILE A 3 -33.02 -9.05 9.69
C ILE A 3 -32.08 -10.01 8.98
N THR A 4 -32.09 -10.01 7.65
CA THR A 4 -31.17 -10.82 6.86
C THR A 4 -30.43 -9.94 5.84
N LEU A 5 -29.11 -9.94 5.89
CA LEU A 5 -28.24 -9.28 4.91
C LEU A 5 -27.98 -10.27 3.76
N VAL A 6 -28.29 -9.89 2.54
CA VAL A 6 -28.27 -10.81 1.39
C VAL A 6 -27.31 -10.30 0.30
N GLY A 7 -26.34 -11.11 -0.09
CA GLY A 7 -25.51 -10.88 -1.26
C GLY A 7 -26.26 -11.24 -2.54
N MET A 8 -26.46 -10.26 -3.43
CA MET A 8 -27.24 -10.40 -4.67
C MET A 8 -26.45 -10.99 -5.86
N GLY A 9 -25.17 -11.28 -5.68
CA GLY A 9 -24.33 -11.70 -6.80
C GLY A 9 -24.16 -10.59 -7.84
N SER A 10 -24.11 -10.95 -9.12
CA SER A 10 -24.07 -9.99 -10.24
C SER A 10 -25.39 -9.24 -10.46
N GLY A 11 -26.45 -9.67 -9.82
CA GLY A 11 -27.82 -9.24 -10.10
C GLY A 11 -28.48 -9.98 -11.28
N ALA A 12 -27.76 -10.89 -11.93
CA ALA A 12 -28.33 -11.72 -12.98
C ALA A 12 -29.12 -12.92 -12.39
N PRO A 13 -30.15 -13.40 -13.09
CA PRO A 13 -30.84 -14.64 -12.72
C PRO A 13 -29.83 -15.79 -12.56
N GLY A 14 -29.90 -16.52 -11.45
CA GLY A 14 -28.99 -17.63 -11.15
C GLY A 14 -27.70 -17.25 -10.43
N SER A 15 -27.37 -15.96 -10.23
CA SER A 15 -26.23 -15.53 -9.42
C SER A 15 -26.57 -15.41 -7.93
N LEU A 16 -27.85 -15.44 -7.58
CA LEU A 16 -28.34 -15.42 -6.21
C LEU A 16 -28.34 -16.84 -5.63
N THR A 17 -27.94 -16.99 -4.39
CA THR A 17 -28.05 -18.29 -3.71
C THR A 17 -29.50 -18.70 -3.49
N ALA A 18 -29.79 -20.00 -3.39
CA ALA A 18 -31.14 -20.50 -3.11
C ALA A 18 -31.69 -19.91 -1.80
N ALA A 19 -30.87 -19.85 -0.75
CA ALA A 19 -31.25 -19.26 0.54
C ALA A 19 -31.54 -17.76 0.41
N GLY A 20 -30.75 -17.02 -0.40
CA GLY A 20 -31.00 -15.60 -0.69
C GLY A 20 -32.32 -15.39 -1.42
N LEU A 21 -32.62 -16.23 -2.41
CA LEU A 21 -33.88 -16.17 -3.16
C LEU A 21 -35.10 -16.44 -2.27
N GLU A 22 -35.02 -17.46 -1.42
CA GLU A 22 -36.07 -17.79 -0.45
C GLU A 22 -36.31 -16.64 0.52
N THR A 23 -35.24 -16.06 1.07
CA THR A 23 -35.29 -14.90 1.96
C THR A 23 -35.97 -13.71 1.30
N LEU A 24 -35.63 -13.38 0.06
CA LEU A 24 -36.20 -12.24 -0.66
C LEU A 24 -37.71 -12.44 -0.98
N ARG A 25 -38.10 -13.68 -1.26
CA ARG A 25 -39.53 -14.01 -1.51
C ARG A 25 -40.36 -13.95 -0.24
N GLY A 26 -39.78 -14.31 0.91
CA GLY A 26 -40.47 -14.28 2.22
C GLY A 26 -40.39 -12.93 2.92
N ALA A 27 -39.60 -12.00 2.44
CA ALA A 27 -39.47 -10.69 3.08
C ALA A 27 -40.72 -9.83 2.93
N GLU A 28 -41.05 -9.06 3.97
CA GLU A 28 -42.10 -8.03 3.98
C GLU A 28 -41.50 -6.67 3.53
N LEU A 29 -40.21 -6.45 3.84
CA LEU A 29 -39.46 -5.25 3.48
C LEU A 29 -38.08 -5.63 2.88
N ILE A 30 -37.76 -5.05 1.73
CA ILE A 30 -36.40 -5.17 1.13
C ILE A 30 -35.79 -3.79 1.05
N ILE A 31 -34.60 -3.64 1.65
CA ILE A 31 -33.82 -2.40 1.69
C ILE A 31 -32.56 -2.57 0.86
N GLY A 32 -32.19 -1.56 0.05
CA GLY A 32 -30.94 -1.59 -0.72
C GLY A 32 -30.83 -0.47 -1.73
N ALA A 33 -29.73 -0.46 -2.47
CA ALA A 33 -29.54 0.51 -3.54
C ALA A 33 -30.61 0.34 -4.63
N ARG A 34 -31.11 1.46 -5.19
CA ARG A 34 -32.17 1.47 -6.20
C ARG A 34 -31.96 0.45 -7.32
N ARG A 35 -30.75 0.38 -7.87
CA ARG A 35 -30.34 -0.57 -8.92
C ARG A 35 -30.60 -2.03 -8.55
N LEU A 36 -30.40 -2.42 -7.28
CA LEU A 36 -30.63 -3.78 -6.80
C LEU A 36 -32.12 -4.07 -6.65
N LEU A 37 -32.89 -3.08 -6.17
CA LEU A 37 -34.32 -3.20 -6.00
C LEU A 37 -35.10 -3.27 -7.34
N GLU A 38 -34.56 -2.69 -8.39
CA GLU A 38 -35.12 -2.75 -9.76
C GLU A 38 -34.91 -4.16 -10.38
N ASN A 39 -33.88 -4.90 -9.94
CA ASN A 39 -33.51 -6.22 -10.45
C ASN A 39 -33.79 -7.36 -9.46
N LEU A 40 -34.81 -7.20 -8.60
CA LEU A 40 -35.24 -8.29 -7.72
C LEU A 40 -35.81 -9.46 -8.52
N PRO A 41 -35.60 -10.71 -8.06
CA PRO A 41 -36.18 -11.90 -8.70
C PRO A 41 -37.71 -11.86 -8.74
N GLU A 42 -38.29 -12.59 -9.68
CA GLU A 42 -39.74 -12.78 -9.74
C GLU A 42 -40.27 -13.43 -8.45
N GLY A 43 -41.46 -12.99 -8.05
CA GLY A 43 -42.13 -13.46 -6.85
C GLY A 43 -41.76 -12.68 -5.58
N CYS A 44 -40.94 -11.64 -5.65
CA CYS A 44 -40.70 -10.72 -4.53
C CYS A 44 -41.76 -9.63 -4.49
N THR A 45 -42.70 -9.76 -3.52
CA THR A 45 -43.84 -8.83 -3.34
C THR A 45 -43.61 -7.81 -2.23
N ALA A 46 -42.47 -7.84 -1.56
CA ALA A 46 -42.09 -6.98 -0.45
C ALA A 46 -42.16 -5.48 -0.76
N ASN A 47 -42.44 -4.67 0.26
CA ASN A 47 -42.18 -3.23 0.22
C ASN A 47 -40.70 -2.97 -0.04
N ARG A 48 -40.38 -1.87 -0.75
CA ARG A 48 -38.99 -1.56 -1.16
C ARG A 48 -38.57 -0.20 -0.61
N ALA A 49 -37.41 -0.17 0.03
CA ALA A 49 -36.78 1.07 0.52
C ALA A 49 -35.42 1.28 -0.14
N ALA A 50 -35.31 2.34 -0.96
CA ALA A 50 -34.07 2.65 -1.71
C ALA A 50 -33.10 3.41 -0.80
N LEU A 51 -32.41 2.69 0.08
CA LEU A 51 -31.42 3.21 1.03
C LEU A 51 -30.10 2.43 0.87
N TYR A 52 -28.99 3.11 1.08
CA TYR A 52 -27.64 2.51 1.03
C TYR A 52 -26.71 2.98 2.16
N LYS A 53 -27.08 4.07 2.87
CA LYS A 53 -26.32 4.54 4.02
C LYS A 53 -26.70 3.78 5.28
N THR A 54 -25.69 3.34 6.02
CA THR A 54 -25.87 2.54 7.23
C THR A 54 -26.81 3.20 8.23
N ASP A 55 -26.65 4.51 8.49
CA ASP A 55 -27.46 5.23 9.47
C ASP A 55 -28.95 5.30 9.07
N GLU A 56 -29.22 5.53 7.77
CA GLU A 56 -30.59 5.57 7.23
C GLU A 56 -31.26 4.18 7.31
N ILE A 57 -30.50 3.11 7.03
CA ILE A 57 -30.97 1.74 7.14
C ILE A 57 -31.29 1.41 8.60
N CYS A 58 -30.38 1.71 9.52
CA CYS A 58 -30.60 1.47 10.95
C CYS A 58 -31.79 2.26 11.50
N ALA A 59 -32.00 3.50 11.05
CA ALA A 59 -33.14 4.31 11.45
C ALA A 59 -34.48 3.67 10.99
N LEU A 60 -34.52 3.19 9.74
CA LEU A 60 -35.69 2.51 9.20
C LEU A 60 -35.98 1.19 9.94
N LEU A 61 -34.93 0.38 10.19
CA LEU A 61 -35.06 -0.89 10.92
C LEU A 61 -35.60 -0.74 12.35
N ARG A 62 -35.31 0.39 13.00
CA ARG A 62 -35.88 0.69 14.34
C ARG A 62 -37.34 1.14 14.32
N GLN A 63 -37.83 1.57 13.16
CA GLN A 63 -39.18 2.16 13.01
C GLN A 63 -40.17 1.20 12.32
N THR A 64 -39.66 0.13 11.70
CA THR A 64 -40.52 -0.81 10.97
C THR A 64 -41.07 -1.89 11.88
N ASP A 65 -42.34 -2.28 11.67
CA ASP A 65 -42.99 -3.39 12.33
C ASP A 65 -42.93 -4.70 11.52
N CYS A 66 -42.20 -4.70 10.38
CA CYS A 66 -42.06 -5.88 9.54
C CYS A 66 -41.38 -7.04 10.28
N ALA A 67 -41.97 -8.22 10.20
CA ALA A 67 -41.43 -9.41 10.85
C ALA A 67 -40.17 -9.94 10.13
N GLU A 68 -40.18 -9.91 8.80
CA GLU A 68 -39.09 -10.40 7.93
C GLU A 68 -38.54 -9.25 7.05
N THR A 69 -37.32 -8.82 7.31
CA THR A 69 -36.67 -7.72 6.55
C THR A 69 -35.36 -8.20 5.93
N ALA A 70 -35.18 -7.95 4.63
CA ALA A 70 -33.96 -8.24 3.91
C ALA A 70 -33.21 -6.93 3.55
N VAL A 71 -31.88 -6.89 3.75
CA VAL A 71 -31.02 -5.81 3.27
C VAL A 71 -30.11 -6.37 2.20
N VAL A 72 -30.18 -5.83 0.99
CA VAL A 72 -29.49 -6.39 -0.17
C VAL A 72 -28.23 -5.62 -0.52
N PHE A 73 -27.17 -6.36 -0.86
CA PHE A 73 -25.87 -5.86 -1.25
C PHE A 73 -25.46 -6.44 -2.60
N SER A 74 -24.73 -5.67 -3.39
CA SER A 74 -24.16 -6.14 -4.67
C SER A 74 -23.04 -7.14 -4.41
N GLY A 75 -22.94 -8.18 -5.21
CA GLY A 75 -21.90 -9.20 -5.10
C GLY A 75 -22.06 -10.04 -3.83
N ASP A 76 -20.97 -10.23 -3.12
CA ASP A 76 -20.87 -10.94 -1.86
C ASP A 76 -20.88 -9.98 -0.66
N THR A 77 -21.53 -10.37 0.42
CA THR A 77 -21.60 -9.57 1.65
C THR A 77 -20.28 -9.42 2.37
N GLY A 78 -19.34 -10.33 2.19
CA GLY A 78 -18.02 -10.33 2.81
C GLY A 78 -16.91 -9.72 1.95
N PHE A 79 -17.17 -9.39 0.66
CA PHE A 79 -16.14 -8.91 -0.25
C PHE A 79 -16.26 -7.41 -0.53
N TYR A 80 -15.52 -6.60 0.22
CA TYR A 80 -15.53 -5.12 0.13
C TYR A 80 -16.94 -4.51 0.11
N SER A 81 -17.84 -5.10 0.88
CA SER A 81 -19.26 -4.74 0.91
C SER A 81 -19.57 -3.77 2.04
N GLY A 82 -20.56 -2.91 1.83
CA GLY A 82 -21.18 -2.09 2.88
C GLY A 82 -21.84 -2.91 4.01
N ALA A 83 -22.06 -4.22 3.81
CA ALA A 83 -22.61 -5.11 4.83
C ALA A 83 -21.76 -5.11 6.11
N ALA A 84 -20.43 -5.04 6.02
CA ALA A 84 -19.56 -5.01 7.19
C ALA A 84 -19.78 -3.78 8.09
N ALA A 85 -20.11 -2.63 7.52
CA ALA A 85 -20.46 -1.43 8.28
C ALA A 85 -21.83 -1.57 8.94
N LEU A 86 -22.79 -2.15 8.21
CA LEU A 86 -24.13 -2.40 8.74
C LEU A 86 -24.11 -3.44 9.87
N CYS A 87 -23.34 -4.52 9.74
CA CYS A 87 -23.18 -5.52 10.81
C CYS A 87 -22.73 -4.85 12.12
N ARG A 88 -21.67 -4.03 12.07
CA ARG A 88 -21.20 -3.31 13.27
C ARG A 88 -22.30 -2.42 13.88
N ALA A 89 -23.02 -1.68 13.05
CA ALA A 89 -24.09 -0.81 13.53
C ALA A 89 -25.29 -1.58 14.12
N LEU A 90 -25.58 -2.78 13.61
CA LEU A 90 -26.62 -3.68 14.17
C LEU A 90 -26.14 -4.30 15.48
N ASP A 91 -24.87 -4.70 15.59
CA ASP A 91 -24.26 -5.19 16.83
C ASP A 91 -24.31 -4.10 17.91
N ASP A 92 -23.92 -2.86 17.60
CA ASP A 92 -23.98 -1.72 18.51
C ASP A 92 -25.42 -1.39 18.95
N ALA A 93 -26.38 -1.66 18.07
CA ALA A 93 -27.81 -1.46 18.35
C ALA A 93 -28.47 -2.65 19.08
N GLY A 94 -27.79 -3.77 19.29
CA GLY A 94 -28.33 -4.99 19.87
C GLY A 94 -29.40 -5.65 19.00
N LEU A 95 -29.40 -5.44 17.69
CA LEU A 95 -30.36 -5.99 16.74
C LEU A 95 -29.82 -7.29 16.13
N PRO A 96 -30.44 -8.46 16.35
CA PRO A 96 -29.99 -9.72 15.80
C PRO A 96 -30.21 -9.77 14.28
N TYR A 97 -29.24 -10.33 13.58
CA TYR A 97 -29.27 -10.45 12.12
C TYR A 97 -28.62 -11.77 11.64
N THR A 98 -28.87 -12.11 10.39
CA THR A 98 -28.23 -13.21 9.67
C THR A 98 -27.57 -12.65 8.40
N VAL A 99 -26.42 -13.21 8.01
CA VAL A 99 -25.72 -12.82 6.78
C VAL A 99 -25.74 -13.99 5.82
N LEU A 100 -26.21 -13.75 4.60
CA LEU A 100 -26.16 -14.71 3.50
C LEU A 100 -25.14 -14.25 2.45
N PRO A 101 -24.22 -15.14 2.03
CA PRO A 101 -23.22 -14.82 1.02
C PRO A 101 -23.86 -14.66 -0.36
N GLY A 102 -23.11 -14.01 -1.26
CA GLY A 102 -23.40 -13.94 -2.68
C GLY A 102 -22.18 -14.28 -3.53
N VAL A 103 -22.34 -14.32 -4.84
CA VAL A 103 -21.23 -14.55 -5.77
C VAL A 103 -20.53 -13.20 -6.02
N SER A 104 -19.24 -13.11 -5.67
CA SER A 104 -18.45 -11.89 -5.87
C SER A 104 -17.92 -11.77 -7.31
N SER A 105 -17.55 -10.56 -7.70
CA SER A 105 -16.95 -10.29 -9.02
C SER A 105 -15.61 -11.03 -9.24
N VAL A 106 -14.84 -11.29 -8.18
CA VAL A 106 -13.60 -12.08 -8.29
C VAL A 106 -13.90 -13.53 -8.68
N GLN A 107 -14.94 -14.14 -8.11
CA GLN A 107 -15.36 -15.49 -8.45
C GLN A 107 -15.90 -15.56 -9.89
N LEU A 108 -16.69 -14.57 -10.29
CA LEU A 108 -17.22 -14.47 -11.65
C LEU A 108 -16.10 -14.32 -12.70
N LEU A 109 -15.10 -13.46 -12.42
CA LEU A 109 -13.95 -13.31 -13.32
C LEU A 109 -13.13 -14.60 -13.38
N ALA A 110 -12.87 -15.24 -12.25
CA ALA A 110 -12.13 -16.49 -12.18
C ALA A 110 -12.82 -17.60 -12.98
N ALA A 111 -14.15 -17.73 -12.83
CA ALA A 111 -14.95 -18.67 -13.59
C ALA A 111 -14.93 -18.37 -15.10
N ALA A 112 -15.07 -17.10 -15.49
CA ALA A 112 -15.03 -16.67 -16.89
C ALA A 112 -13.65 -16.92 -17.55
N LEU A 113 -12.56 -16.88 -16.76
CA LEU A 113 -11.21 -17.19 -17.21
C LEU A 113 -10.85 -18.68 -17.09
N GLY A 114 -11.68 -19.50 -16.44
CA GLY A 114 -11.38 -20.91 -16.16
C GLY A 114 -10.16 -21.09 -15.24
N ARG A 115 -9.94 -20.17 -14.30
CA ARG A 115 -8.72 -20.11 -13.47
C ARG A 115 -9.06 -20.00 -11.98
N PRO A 116 -8.28 -20.64 -11.08
CA PRO A 116 -8.43 -20.47 -9.64
C PRO A 116 -7.97 -19.06 -9.20
N TRP A 117 -8.65 -18.48 -8.22
CA TRP A 117 -8.37 -17.13 -7.72
C TRP A 117 -7.69 -17.08 -6.34
N GLN A 118 -7.52 -18.21 -5.65
CA GLN A 118 -6.92 -18.23 -4.30
C GLN A 118 -5.48 -17.70 -4.25
N GLY A 119 -4.77 -17.68 -5.37
CA GLY A 119 -3.44 -17.10 -5.47
C GLY A 119 -3.43 -15.62 -5.89
N TRP A 120 -4.58 -15.00 -6.09
CA TRP A 120 -4.66 -13.60 -6.48
C TRP A 120 -4.58 -12.68 -5.26
N ARG A 121 -3.87 -11.58 -5.40
CA ARG A 121 -3.95 -10.47 -4.45
C ARG A 121 -5.24 -9.70 -4.73
N LEU A 122 -6.05 -9.51 -3.70
CA LEU A 122 -7.32 -8.80 -3.83
C LEU A 122 -7.17 -7.37 -3.31
N VAL A 123 -7.50 -6.39 -4.13
CA VAL A 123 -7.39 -4.96 -3.82
C VAL A 123 -8.71 -4.27 -4.18
N SER A 124 -9.21 -3.42 -3.28
CA SER A 124 -10.33 -2.55 -3.61
C SER A 124 -9.83 -1.17 -4.04
N ALA A 125 -10.27 -0.75 -5.22
CA ALA A 125 -10.20 0.61 -5.73
C ALA A 125 -11.62 1.22 -5.84
N HIS A 126 -12.63 0.54 -5.28
CA HIS A 126 -14.02 0.99 -5.30
C HIS A 126 -14.30 1.90 -4.10
N GLY A 127 -14.45 3.20 -4.35
CA GLY A 127 -14.75 4.18 -3.31
C GLY A 127 -13.63 4.47 -2.32
N CYS A 128 -12.42 3.99 -2.59
CA CYS A 128 -11.22 4.26 -1.81
C CYS A 128 -10.01 4.42 -2.72
N ALA A 129 -9.05 5.25 -2.31
CA ALA A 129 -7.78 5.37 -3.00
C ALA A 129 -6.98 4.07 -2.82
N CYS A 130 -6.37 3.57 -3.91
CA CYS A 130 -5.41 2.48 -3.87
C CYS A 130 -4.13 2.88 -4.60
N ASP A 131 -3.03 2.19 -4.31
CA ASP A 131 -1.79 2.27 -5.08
C ASP A 131 -1.66 0.99 -5.92
N PRO A 132 -2.06 1.01 -7.20
CA PRO A 132 -2.00 -0.17 -8.05
C PRO A 132 -0.56 -0.58 -8.34
N VAL A 133 0.38 0.39 -8.34
CA VAL A 133 1.80 0.14 -8.60
C VAL A 133 2.42 -0.66 -7.46
N ALA A 134 2.22 -0.23 -6.21
CA ALA A 134 2.68 -0.96 -5.04
C ALA A 134 2.04 -2.35 -4.95
N ALA A 135 0.72 -2.46 -5.20
CA ALA A 135 0.00 -3.72 -5.19
C ALA A 135 0.56 -4.72 -6.22
N CYS A 136 0.79 -4.31 -7.46
CA CYS A 136 1.36 -5.15 -8.51
C CYS A 136 2.84 -5.48 -8.25
N ARG A 137 3.65 -4.52 -7.80
CA ARG A 137 5.06 -4.74 -7.47
C ARG A 137 5.29 -5.67 -6.30
N ALA A 138 4.30 -5.90 -5.47
CA ALA A 138 4.37 -6.96 -4.46
C ALA A 138 4.48 -8.38 -5.07
N GLY A 139 4.33 -8.49 -6.38
CA GLY A 139 4.48 -9.70 -7.18
C GLY A 139 3.22 -10.56 -7.27
N GLY A 140 3.16 -11.38 -8.33
CA GLY A 140 2.04 -12.26 -8.62
C GLY A 140 0.89 -11.59 -9.37
N THR A 141 -0.26 -12.23 -9.36
CA THR A 141 -1.48 -11.75 -10.02
C THR A 141 -2.31 -10.91 -9.03
N THR A 142 -2.72 -9.72 -9.45
CA THR A 142 -3.49 -8.79 -8.62
C THR A 142 -4.85 -8.50 -9.26
N PHE A 143 -5.91 -8.75 -8.49
CA PHE A 143 -7.28 -8.39 -8.84
C PHE A 143 -7.66 -7.06 -8.19
N PHE A 144 -8.24 -6.15 -8.98
CA PHE A 144 -8.76 -4.87 -8.52
C PHE A 144 -10.28 -4.81 -8.68
N LEU A 145 -10.99 -4.58 -7.58
CA LEU A 145 -12.38 -4.16 -7.60
C LEU A 145 -12.42 -2.68 -7.93
N THR A 146 -12.89 -2.31 -9.13
CA THR A 146 -12.89 -0.92 -9.61
C THR A 146 -14.23 -0.23 -9.40
N GLY A 147 -14.23 1.11 -9.42
CA GLY A 147 -15.46 1.91 -9.33
C GLY A 147 -15.21 3.39 -9.03
N GLY A 148 -16.15 4.23 -9.36
CA GLY A 148 -16.01 5.68 -9.24
C GLY A 148 -14.95 6.23 -10.19
N SER A 149 -13.99 7.01 -9.69
CA SER A 149 -12.86 7.55 -10.47
C SER A 149 -11.81 6.50 -10.81
N GLU A 150 -11.72 5.43 -10.00
CA GLU A 150 -10.73 4.36 -10.16
C GLU A 150 -11.26 3.30 -11.13
N THR A 151 -11.22 3.63 -12.43
CA THR A 151 -11.63 2.74 -13.53
C THR A 151 -10.48 1.81 -13.92
N PRO A 152 -10.74 0.69 -14.64
CA PRO A 152 -9.68 -0.13 -15.19
C PRO A 152 -8.65 0.66 -16.02
N ALA A 153 -9.12 1.61 -16.85
CA ALA A 153 -8.25 2.46 -17.66
C ALA A 153 -7.35 3.36 -16.81
N THR A 154 -7.90 3.98 -15.75
CA THR A 154 -7.13 4.85 -14.85
C THR A 154 -6.03 4.07 -14.11
N LEU A 155 -6.36 2.88 -13.60
CA LEU A 155 -5.37 2.01 -12.95
C LEU A 155 -4.30 1.53 -13.93
N CYS A 156 -4.69 1.15 -15.13
CA CYS A 156 -3.76 0.77 -16.21
C CYS A 156 -2.83 1.93 -16.61
N GLN A 157 -3.34 3.17 -16.66
CA GLN A 157 -2.52 4.36 -16.93
C GLN A 157 -1.48 4.57 -15.82
N GLN A 158 -1.87 4.47 -14.55
CA GLN A 158 -0.93 4.56 -13.42
C GLN A 158 0.16 3.49 -13.48
N LEU A 159 -0.18 2.27 -13.89
CA LEU A 159 0.78 1.19 -14.10
C LEU A 159 1.74 1.51 -15.25
N ALA A 160 1.23 2.00 -16.38
CA ALA A 160 2.04 2.37 -17.53
C ALA A 160 3.02 3.50 -17.20
N ASP A 161 2.56 4.56 -16.53
CA ASP A 161 3.38 5.69 -16.08
C ASP A 161 4.50 5.25 -15.10
N ALA A 162 4.28 4.15 -14.38
CA ALA A 162 5.25 3.56 -13.46
C ALA A 162 6.18 2.50 -14.10
N GLY A 163 6.13 2.35 -15.43
CA GLY A 163 6.97 1.39 -16.16
C GLY A 163 6.47 -0.05 -16.11
N LEU A 164 5.19 -0.27 -15.79
CA LEU A 164 4.51 -1.57 -15.84
C LEU A 164 3.52 -1.65 -17.03
N GLY A 165 3.73 -0.84 -18.07
CA GLY A 165 2.86 -0.79 -19.24
C GLY A 165 2.74 -2.11 -20.00
N ASP A 166 3.80 -2.92 -20.00
CA ASP A 166 3.83 -4.24 -20.66
C ASP A 166 3.18 -5.36 -19.84
N ALA A 167 2.72 -5.07 -18.61
CA ALA A 167 2.08 -6.07 -17.77
C ALA A 167 0.78 -6.56 -18.43
N ALA A 168 0.64 -7.88 -18.57
CA ALA A 168 -0.57 -8.49 -19.09
C ALA A 168 -1.74 -8.21 -18.13
N ALA A 169 -2.87 -7.80 -18.69
CA ALA A 169 -4.05 -7.49 -17.89
C ALA A 169 -5.34 -7.91 -18.60
N THR A 170 -6.38 -8.15 -17.82
CA THR A 170 -7.71 -8.50 -18.30
C THR A 170 -8.76 -7.66 -17.57
N VAL A 171 -9.63 -7.01 -18.32
CA VAL A 171 -10.81 -6.33 -17.79
C VAL A 171 -12.02 -7.22 -17.99
N GLY A 172 -12.75 -7.45 -16.89
CA GLY A 172 -14.06 -8.12 -16.94
C GLY A 172 -15.17 -7.08 -16.76
N GLU A 173 -16.03 -6.95 -17.76
CA GLU A 173 -17.17 -6.04 -17.74
C GLU A 173 -18.47 -6.82 -17.58
N ASN A 174 -19.40 -6.29 -16.79
CA ASN A 174 -20.75 -6.82 -16.59
C ASN A 174 -20.79 -8.32 -16.33
N LEU A 175 -19.83 -8.81 -15.53
CA LEU A 175 -19.64 -10.25 -15.29
C LEU A 175 -20.91 -10.92 -14.78
N GLY A 176 -21.20 -12.11 -15.34
CA GLY A 176 -22.39 -12.91 -15.01
C GLY A 176 -23.69 -12.37 -15.60
N THR A 177 -23.64 -11.41 -16.52
CA THR A 177 -24.82 -10.91 -17.26
C THR A 177 -24.73 -11.26 -18.74
N PRO A 178 -25.85 -11.15 -19.52
CA PRO A 178 -25.80 -11.35 -20.96
C PRO A 178 -24.88 -10.36 -21.72
N SER A 179 -24.54 -9.21 -21.12
CA SER A 179 -23.61 -8.22 -21.67
C SER A 179 -22.17 -8.40 -21.15
N GLN A 180 -21.84 -9.55 -20.60
CA GLN A 180 -20.48 -9.85 -20.15
C GLN A 180 -19.48 -9.74 -21.30
N ARG A 181 -18.37 -9.05 -21.04
CA ARG A 181 -17.24 -8.93 -21.96
C ARG A 181 -15.93 -9.09 -21.20
N LEU A 182 -14.98 -9.84 -21.79
CA LEU A 182 -13.60 -9.90 -21.34
C LEU A 182 -12.71 -9.20 -22.36
N VAL A 183 -11.86 -8.28 -21.90
CA VAL A 183 -10.91 -7.56 -22.75
C VAL A 183 -9.52 -7.78 -22.18
N THR A 184 -8.67 -8.47 -22.96
CA THR A 184 -7.29 -8.78 -22.57
C THR A 184 -6.32 -7.96 -23.42
N GLY A 185 -5.23 -7.52 -22.82
CA GLY A 185 -4.15 -6.76 -23.45
C GLY A 185 -3.06 -6.43 -22.45
N THR A 186 -2.16 -5.53 -22.83
CA THR A 186 -1.22 -4.94 -21.89
C THR A 186 -1.86 -3.79 -21.11
N ALA A 187 -1.30 -3.43 -19.95
CA ALA A 187 -1.76 -2.27 -19.21
C ALA A 187 -1.75 -0.99 -20.07
N GLN A 188 -0.72 -0.82 -20.92
CA GLN A 188 -0.62 0.32 -21.85
C GLN A 188 -1.76 0.35 -22.87
N GLU A 189 -2.14 -0.80 -23.44
CA GLU A 189 -3.23 -0.91 -24.42
C GLU A 189 -4.59 -0.68 -23.77
N LEU A 190 -4.80 -1.19 -22.55
CA LEU A 190 -6.06 -1.05 -21.83
C LEU A 190 -6.25 0.36 -21.24
N ALA A 191 -5.17 1.08 -20.94
CA ALA A 191 -5.23 2.48 -20.50
C ALA A 191 -5.92 3.41 -21.51
N ALA A 192 -5.77 3.12 -22.82
CA ALA A 192 -6.35 3.91 -23.90
C ALA A 192 -7.82 3.56 -24.20
N GLN A 193 -8.42 2.59 -23.50
CA GLN A 193 -9.77 2.10 -23.76
C GLN A 193 -10.81 2.64 -22.76
N ARG A 194 -12.08 2.48 -23.12
CA ARG A 194 -13.21 2.77 -22.24
C ARG A 194 -13.93 1.50 -21.87
N PHE A 195 -14.32 1.42 -20.60
CA PHE A 195 -14.95 0.24 -20.02
C PHE A 195 -16.30 0.61 -19.37
N ALA A 196 -17.17 -0.38 -19.27
CA ALA A 196 -18.45 -0.21 -18.58
C ALA A 196 -18.25 0.12 -17.09
N PRO A 197 -19.19 0.82 -16.43
CA PRO A 197 -19.08 1.15 -15.01
C PRO A 197 -18.96 -0.08 -14.07
N LEU A 198 -19.58 -1.21 -14.46
CA LEU A 198 -19.45 -2.47 -13.72
C LEU A 198 -18.30 -3.28 -14.30
N SER A 199 -17.10 -2.93 -13.91
CA SER A 199 -15.88 -3.58 -14.39
C SER A 199 -14.96 -3.94 -13.23
N VAL A 200 -14.07 -4.90 -13.49
CA VAL A 200 -12.96 -5.29 -12.62
C VAL A 200 -11.70 -5.47 -13.46
N LEU A 201 -10.54 -5.33 -12.85
CA LEU A 201 -9.25 -5.46 -13.52
C LEU A 201 -8.44 -6.60 -12.87
N LEU A 202 -7.86 -7.45 -13.68
CA LEU A 202 -6.84 -8.43 -13.28
C LEU A 202 -5.53 -8.06 -13.96
N VAL A 203 -4.47 -7.85 -13.19
CA VAL A 203 -3.10 -7.66 -13.69
C VAL A 203 -2.31 -8.91 -13.36
N GLU A 204 -1.69 -9.50 -14.38
CA GLU A 204 -1.15 -10.84 -14.28
C GLU A 204 0.36 -10.87 -14.07
N ASN A 205 0.78 -11.79 -13.20
CA ASN A 205 2.17 -12.26 -13.07
C ASN A 205 3.24 -11.16 -13.10
N VAL A 206 2.98 -10.01 -12.50
CA VAL A 206 4.03 -8.99 -12.33
C VAL A 206 5.16 -9.62 -11.50
N PRO A 207 6.39 -9.64 -12.03
CA PRO A 207 7.51 -10.22 -11.29
C PRO A 207 7.71 -9.48 -9.96
N ALA A 208 7.82 -10.25 -8.87
CA ALA A 208 8.26 -9.66 -7.62
C ALA A 208 9.68 -9.10 -7.78
N PRO A 209 10.03 -8.01 -7.07
CA PRO A 209 11.41 -7.55 -7.07
C PRO A 209 12.35 -8.69 -6.73
N LEU A 210 13.37 -8.90 -7.56
CA LEU A 210 14.32 -10.01 -7.43
C LEU A 210 15.07 -9.99 -6.08
N ARG A 211 15.08 -8.84 -5.40
CA ARG A 211 15.82 -8.66 -4.16
C ARG A 211 14.99 -7.91 -3.13
N ARG A 212 14.77 -8.57 -1.98
CA ARG A 212 14.09 -8.02 -0.79
C ARG A 212 15.04 -7.72 0.37
N THR A 213 16.32 -8.07 0.22
CA THR A 213 17.33 -7.84 1.26
C THR A 213 18.03 -6.50 1.04
N PRO A 214 18.36 -5.73 2.10
CA PRO A 214 19.15 -4.51 2.01
C PRO A 214 20.51 -4.72 1.34
N GLY A 215 21.10 -3.64 0.84
CA GLY A 215 22.44 -3.64 0.22
C GLY A 215 22.37 -3.81 -1.28
N LEU A 216 21.57 -3.03 -1.97
CA LEU A 216 21.61 -2.93 -3.44
C LEU A 216 23.02 -2.54 -3.91
N PRO A 217 23.52 -3.06 -5.06
CA PRO A 217 24.80 -2.68 -5.60
C PRO A 217 24.92 -1.16 -5.80
N ASP A 218 26.08 -0.58 -5.48
CA ASP A 218 26.32 0.86 -5.67
C ASP A 218 26.07 1.31 -7.11
N ALA A 219 26.36 0.44 -8.09
CA ALA A 219 26.12 0.69 -9.51
C ALA A 219 24.63 0.74 -9.91
N ALA A 220 23.74 0.27 -9.04
CA ALA A 220 22.30 0.35 -9.29
C ALA A 220 21.77 1.79 -9.15
N PHE A 221 22.47 2.67 -8.44
CA PHE A 221 22.05 4.05 -8.19
C PHE A 221 22.60 5.02 -9.24
N ILE A 222 21.81 6.06 -9.55
CA ILE A 222 22.29 7.22 -10.29
C ILE A 222 23.17 8.03 -9.33
N ARG A 223 24.36 8.39 -9.79
CA ARG A 223 25.40 9.00 -8.96
C ARG A 223 25.93 10.29 -9.62
N GLY A 224 26.28 11.26 -8.79
CA GLY A 224 26.97 12.49 -9.17
C GLY A 224 28.25 12.67 -8.36
N LYS A 225 28.58 13.91 -8.03
CA LYS A 225 29.71 14.27 -7.16
C LYS A 225 29.40 14.05 -5.68
N THR A 226 28.12 14.03 -5.31
CA THR A 226 27.65 13.83 -3.93
C THR A 226 28.13 12.47 -3.39
N PRO A 227 28.73 12.43 -2.20
CA PRO A 227 29.10 11.18 -1.55
C PRO A 227 27.91 10.27 -1.36
N MET A 228 28.10 8.97 -1.54
CA MET A 228 27.07 7.95 -1.38
C MET A 228 27.51 6.92 -0.35
N THR A 229 26.64 6.63 0.62
CA THR A 229 26.81 5.52 1.55
C THR A 229 26.92 4.21 0.80
N LYS A 230 27.99 3.45 1.04
CA LYS A 230 28.29 2.23 0.29
C LYS A 230 27.40 1.07 0.65
N GLN A 231 27.29 0.10 -0.24
CA GLN A 231 26.38 -1.06 -0.16
C GLN A 231 26.40 -1.74 1.20
N GLU A 232 27.58 -2.08 1.73
CA GLU A 232 27.75 -2.82 2.97
C GLU A 232 27.31 -1.99 4.19
N VAL A 233 27.61 -0.69 4.17
CA VAL A 233 27.22 0.26 5.21
C VAL A 233 25.70 0.47 5.20
N ARG A 234 25.10 0.61 3.99
CA ARG A 234 23.62 0.72 3.87
C ARG A 234 22.92 -0.52 4.42
N ALA A 235 23.41 -1.71 4.03
CA ALA A 235 22.83 -2.97 4.53
C ALA A 235 22.88 -3.06 6.05
N ALA A 236 24.03 -2.71 6.64
CA ALA A 236 24.19 -2.71 8.08
C ALA A 236 23.34 -1.64 8.79
N ALA A 237 23.22 -0.44 8.20
CA ALA A 237 22.38 0.63 8.74
C ALA A 237 20.89 0.21 8.81
N LEU A 238 20.35 -0.37 7.73
CA LEU A 238 18.97 -0.86 7.72
C LEU A 238 18.76 -2.00 8.74
N ALA A 239 19.76 -2.88 8.90
CA ALA A 239 19.72 -3.94 9.90
C ALA A 239 19.68 -3.37 11.33
N LYS A 240 20.50 -2.32 11.61
CA LYS A 240 20.49 -1.63 12.91
C LYS A 240 19.16 -0.93 13.19
N LEU A 241 18.54 -0.36 12.16
CA LEU A 241 17.22 0.27 12.26
C LEU A 241 16.07 -0.75 12.41
N ALA A 242 16.31 -2.03 12.15
CA ALA A 242 15.29 -3.09 12.21
C ALA A 242 13.98 -2.66 11.53
N VAL A 243 14.09 -2.16 10.28
CA VAL A 243 12.98 -1.54 9.52
C VAL A 243 11.82 -2.51 9.35
N ARG A 244 10.60 -2.04 9.63
CA ARG A 244 9.34 -2.78 9.48
C ARG A 244 8.57 -2.30 8.26
N PRO A 245 7.73 -3.13 7.64
CA PRO A 245 7.01 -2.79 6.41
C PRO A 245 6.10 -1.55 6.50
N THR A 246 5.66 -1.16 7.68
CA THR A 246 4.71 -0.05 7.93
C THR A 246 5.34 1.17 8.58
N ASP A 247 6.67 1.16 8.80
CA ASP A 247 7.36 2.23 9.52
C ASP A 247 7.28 3.59 8.81
N THR A 248 7.17 4.63 9.62
CA THR A 248 7.50 6.00 9.24
C THR A 248 8.99 6.23 9.52
N LEU A 249 9.75 6.50 8.48
CA LEU A 249 11.20 6.58 8.52
C LEU A 249 11.68 7.99 8.17
N TRP A 250 12.67 8.48 8.89
CA TRP A 250 13.38 9.71 8.54
C TRP A 250 14.78 9.37 8.01
N ASP A 251 15.20 10.05 6.94
CA ASP A 251 16.56 10.02 6.40
C ASP A 251 17.11 11.46 6.37
N VAL A 252 17.98 11.76 7.32
CA VAL A 252 18.53 13.12 7.50
C VAL A 252 19.90 13.21 6.86
N GLY A 253 20.06 14.17 5.92
CA GLY A 253 21.25 14.28 5.08
C GLY A 253 21.29 13.16 4.06
N ALA A 254 20.23 13.04 3.27
CA ALA A 254 19.97 11.90 2.40
C ALA A 254 20.98 11.74 1.23
N GLY A 255 21.71 12.79 0.87
CA GLY A 255 22.73 12.76 -0.18
C GLY A 255 22.16 12.31 -1.50
N THR A 256 22.64 11.19 -2.03
CA THR A 256 22.12 10.62 -3.30
C THR A 256 20.77 9.92 -3.16
N GLY A 257 20.21 9.83 -1.96
CA GLY A 257 18.99 9.08 -1.65
C GLY A 257 19.15 7.57 -1.63
N SER A 258 20.38 7.08 -1.61
CA SER A 258 20.61 5.62 -1.66
C SER A 258 20.10 4.89 -0.42
N VAL A 259 20.20 5.50 0.77
CA VAL A 259 19.61 4.97 2.00
C VAL A 259 18.09 5.16 1.96
N SER A 260 17.60 6.35 1.58
CA SER A 260 16.17 6.64 1.45
C SER A 260 15.44 5.63 0.56
N VAL A 261 16.01 5.27 -0.59
CA VAL A 261 15.45 4.27 -1.51
C VAL A 261 15.39 2.88 -0.85
N GLU A 262 16.47 2.45 -0.20
CA GLU A 262 16.46 1.13 0.47
C GLU A 262 15.51 1.10 1.67
N LEU A 263 15.38 2.19 2.42
CA LEU A 263 14.36 2.35 3.46
C LEU A 263 12.94 2.24 2.88
N ALA A 264 12.68 2.92 1.76
CA ALA A 264 11.38 2.88 1.10
C ALA A 264 11.02 1.49 0.56
N LEU A 265 11.99 0.76 0.02
CA LEU A 265 11.82 -0.63 -0.41
C LEU A 265 11.59 -1.59 0.76
N ALA A 266 12.22 -1.32 1.92
CA ALA A 266 12.04 -2.12 3.14
C ALA A 266 10.71 -1.85 3.85
N ALA A 267 10.14 -0.64 3.70
CA ALA A 267 8.87 -0.22 4.30
C ALA A 267 7.80 0.07 3.23
N PRO A 268 7.36 -0.92 2.43
CA PRO A 268 6.48 -0.68 1.29
C PRO A 268 5.07 -0.19 1.67
N ALA A 269 4.61 -0.44 2.88
CA ALA A 269 3.34 0.07 3.43
C ALA A 269 3.55 1.25 4.39
N GLY A 270 4.79 1.71 4.53
CA GLY A 270 5.20 2.82 5.36
C GLY A 270 5.51 4.07 4.55
N ARG A 271 6.26 4.99 5.17
CA ARG A 271 6.65 6.28 4.57
C ARG A 271 8.10 6.60 4.89
N VAL A 272 8.83 7.14 3.92
CA VAL A 272 10.16 7.71 4.13
C VAL A 272 10.10 9.22 3.90
N CYS A 273 10.50 10.01 4.91
CA CYS A 273 10.72 11.44 4.81
C CYS A 273 12.23 11.67 4.74
N ALA A 274 12.72 12.19 3.64
CA ALA A 274 14.13 12.49 3.40
C ALA A 274 14.37 14.00 3.38
N VAL A 275 15.42 14.48 4.04
CA VAL A 275 15.85 15.89 3.96
C VAL A 275 17.25 15.99 3.41
N GLU A 276 17.43 16.92 2.47
CA GLU A 276 18.70 17.26 1.87
C GLU A 276 18.71 18.76 1.51
N CYS A 277 19.84 19.41 1.64
CA CYS A 277 19.97 20.85 1.39
C CYS A 277 20.79 21.18 0.13
N ASP A 278 21.50 20.21 -0.41
CA ASP A 278 22.26 20.36 -1.66
C ASP A 278 21.36 20.11 -2.87
N ALA A 279 21.25 21.08 -3.78
CA ALA A 279 20.34 21.00 -4.92
C ALA A 279 20.70 19.87 -5.90
N GLU A 280 22.02 19.59 -6.12
CA GLU A 280 22.47 18.49 -6.97
C GLU A 280 22.09 17.15 -6.35
N ALA A 281 22.26 17.02 -5.04
CA ALA A 281 21.86 15.84 -4.28
C ALA A 281 20.33 15.63 -4.31
N CYS A 282 19.55 16.68 -4.14
CA CYS A 282 18.08 16.63 -4.23
C CYS A 282 17.62 16.10 -5.60
N GLU A 283 18.28 16.52 -6.69
CA GLU A 283 17.97 16.03 -8.02
C GLU A 283 18.32 14.54 -8.17
N LEU A 284 19.44 14.09 -7.61
CA LEU A 284 19.80 12.67 -7.57
C LEU A 284 18.77 11.83 -6.80
N ILE A 285 18.25 12.36 -5.69
CA ILE A 285 17.17 11.70 -4.93
C ILE A 285 15.92 11.53 -5.80
N ARG A 286 15.50 12.57 -6.54
CA ARG A 286 14.33 12.49 -7.43
C ARG A 286 14.52 11.44 -8.53
N GLN A 287 15.69 11.43 -9.16
CA GLN A 287 16.03 10.46 -10.20
C GLN A 287 16.08 9.03 -9.67
N ASN A 288 16.70 8.81 -8.51
CA ASN A 288 16.75 7.50 -7.88
C ASN A 288 15.33 7.06 -7.41
N ARG A 289 14.53 7.98 -6.83
CA ARG A 289 13.13 7.72 -6.50
C ARG A 289 12.33 7.24 -7.70
N ALA A 290 12.46 7.91 -8.84
CA ALA A 290 11.81 7.53 -10.09
C ALA A 290 12.33 6.18 -10.61
N LYS A 291 13.65 5.99 -10.67
CA LYS A 291 14.29 4.76 -11.15
C LYS A 291 13.85 3.51 -10.37
N PHE A 292 13.77 3.62 -9.06
CA PHE A 292 13.35 2.52 -8.19
C PHE A 292 11.82 2.51 -7.94
N ALA A 293 11.12 3.50 -8.48
CA ALA A 293 9.67 3.70 -8.38
C ALA A 293 9.14 3.60 -6.93
N VAL A 294 9.86 4.19 -5.99
CA VAL A 294 9.49 4.23 -4.58
C VAL A 294 8.62 5.45 -4.31
N GLN A 295 7.31 5.31 -4.46
CA GLN A 295 6.35 6.41 -4.30
C GLN A 295 6.21 6.88 -2.84
N ASN A 296 6.51 6.01 -1.88
CA ASN A 296 6.48 6.28 -0.45
C ASN A 296 7.70 7.06 0.07
N LEU A 297 8.61 7.50 -0.81
CA LEU A 297 9.73 8.40 -0.50
C LEU A 297 9.34 9.86 -0.78
N HIS A 298 9.37 10.70 0.26
CA HIS A 298 9.07 12.12 0.21
C HIS A 298 10.31 12.94 0.53
N LEU A 299 10.72 13.80 -0.40
CA LEU A 299 11.88 14.68 -0.25
C LEU A 299 11.45 16.06 0.22
N THR A 300 12.13 16.58 1.26
CA THR A 300 12.09 17.97 1.68
C THR A 300 13.46 18.59 1.44
N GLU A 301 13.51 19.69 0.70
CA GLU A 301 14.74 20.45 0.47
C GLU A 301 14.94 21.42 1.62
N GLY A 302 16.08 21.35 2.30
CA GLY A 302 16.39 22.22 3.41
C GLY A 302 17.39 21.65 4.40
N LEU A 303 17.62 22.40 5.48
CA LEU A 303 18.53 22.02 6.56
C LEU A 303 17.74 21.49 7.76
N ALA A 304 18.16 20.33 8.25
CA ALA A 304 17.67 19.81 9.53
C ALA A 304 18.33 20.57 10.71
N PRO A 305 17.62 20.78 11.85
CA PRO A 305 16.29 20.26 12.14
C PRO A 305 15.12 21.11 11.63
N ALA A 306 15.35 22.33 11.14
CA ALA A 306 14.26 23.23 10.72
C ALA A 306 13.33 22.62 9.67
N ALA A 307 13.89 21.92 8.70
CA ALA A 307 13.14 21.26 7.62
C ALA A 307 12.39 19.98 8.06
N LEU A 308 12.53 19.55 9.32
CA LEU A 308 11.78 18.44 9.88
C LEU A 308 10.40 18.87 10.43
N ALA A 309 10.13 20.16 10.45
CA ALA A 309 8.88 20.69 10.99
C ALA A 309 7.67 20.18 10.20
N GLY A 310 6.66 19.69 10.93
CA GLY A 310 5.45 19.13 10.32
C GLY A 310 5.57 17.71 9.76
N TRP A 311 6.72 17.06 9.91
CA TRP A 311 6.86 15.66 9.54
C TRP A 311 6.08 14.76 10.52
N PRO A 312 5.55 13.62 10.03
CA PRO A 312 4.96 12.63 10.92
C PRO A 312 6.02 12.07 11.87
N ALA A 313 5.60 11.71 13.08
CA ALA A 313 6.47 11.10 14.09
C ALA A 313 7.17 9.83 13.53
N PRO A 314 8.50 9.70 13.70
CA PRO A 314 9.24 8.59 13.10
C PRO A 314 9.24 7.35 13.98
N ASP A 315 9.13 6.16 13.38
CA ASP A 315 9.44 4.89 14.04
C ASP A 315 10.95 4.63 14.07
N ALA A 316 11.67 5.09 13.03
CA ALA A 316 13.12 4.99 12.96
C ALA A 316 13.74 6.16 12.16
N VAL A 317 14.97 6.51 12.52
CA VAL A 317 15.70 7.65 11.94
C VAL A 317 17.11 7.24 11.56
N PHE A 318 17.47 7.43 10.30
CA PHE A 318 18.84 7.40 9.82
C PHE A 318 19.40 8.82 9.73
N ILE A 319 20.61 9.05 10.22
CA ILE A 319 21.32 10.32 10.11
C ILE A 319 22.62 10.06 9.36
N GLY A 320 22.64 10.42 8.06
CA GLY A 320 23.79 10.26 7.17
C GLY A 320 24.71 11.49 7.13
N GLY A 321 24.15 12.68 7.45
CA GLY A 321 24.86 13.93 7.52
C GLY A 321 24.03 15.01 8.20
N SER A 322 24.64 15.83 9.03
CA SER A 322 23.92 16.84 9.84
C SER A 322 24.46 18.27 9.66
N LYS A 323 25.57 18.44 8.93
CA LYS A 323 26.25 19.74 8.76
C LYS A 323 26.45 20.51 10.09
N GLY A 324 26.81 19.80 11.16
CA GLY A 324 27.06 20.35 12.48
C GLY A 324 25.82 20.53 13.38
N SER A 325 24.68 20.02 12.98
CA SER A 325 23.43 20.07 13.76
C SER A 325 23.01 18.71 14.34
N LEU A 326 23.93 17.75 14.45
CA LEU A 326 23.63 16.37 14.84
C LEU A 326 22.84 16.30 16.14
N ARG A 327 23.30 17.01 17.20
CA ARG A 327 22.63 17.06 18.49
C ARG A 327 21.17 17.50 18.36
N ALA A 328 20.95 18.62 17.66
CA ALA A 328 19.60 19.18 17.49
C ALA A 328 18.68 18.25 16.65
N VAL A 329 19.23 17.49 15.72
CA VAL A 329 18.48 16.46 14.95
C VAL A 329 18.06 15.29 15.84
N VAL A 330 18.98 14.79 16.69
CA VAL A 330 18.67 13.75 17.68
C VAL A 330 17.61 14.22 18.66
N ASP A 331 17.75 15.45 19.18
CA ASP A 331 16.77 16.05 20.09
C ASP A 331 15.37 16.16 19.43
N ALA A 332 15.30 16.60 18.17
CA ALA A 332 14.04 16.69 17.42
C ALA A 332 13.40 15.31 17.18
N ALA A 333 14.20 14.30 16.82
CA ALA A 333 13.71 12.94 16.58
C ALA A 333 13.13 12.31 17.86
N LEU A 334 13.84 12.42 18.98
CA LEU A 334 13.41 11.88 20.27
C LEU A 334 12.27 12.67 20.91
N ALA A 335 12.16 13.97 20.62
CA ALA A 335 11.00 14.77 21.02
C ALA A 335 9.73 14.34 20.26
N ALA A 336 9.86 13.99 18.98
CA ALA A 336 8.74 13.51 18.17
C ALA A 336 8.34 12.08 18.56
N THR A 337 9.32 11.20 18.82
CA THR A 337 9.10 9.80 19.24
C THR A 337 10.22 9.37 20.21
N PRO A 338 9.94 9.33 21.51
CA PRO A 338 10.96 8.95 22.51
C PRO A 338 11.57 7.57 22.29
N ASP A 339 10.80 6.66 21.70
CA ASP A 339 11.23 5.29 21.41
C ASP A 339 11.68 5.06 19.97
N ALA A 340 11.92 6.12 19.19
CA ALA A 340 12.41 5.99 17.82
C ALA A 340 13.75 5.23 17.76
N ARG A 341 13.86 4.30 16.84
CA ARG A 341 15.12 3.60 16.57
C ARG A 341 16.05 4.53 15.80
N LEU A 342 17.26 4.72 16.29
CA LEU A 342 18.22 5.64 15.70
C LEU A 342 19.43 4.90 15.16
N CYS A 343 19.91 5.31 13.97
CA CYS A 343 21.19 4.89 13.42
C CYS A 343 21.90 6.09 12.81
N ILE A 344 23.05 6.46 13.35
CA ILE A 344 23.85 7.60 12.93
C ILE A 344 25.08 7.05 12.21
N SER A 345 25.42 7.57 11.03
CA SER A 345 26.61 7.23 10.28
C SER A 345 27.67 8.30 10.49
N ALA A 346 28.86 7.90 10.92
CA ALA A 346 30.01 8.79 11.14
C ALA A 346 31.26 8.25 10.47
N ILE A 347 32.03 9.11 9.81
CA ILE A 347 33.35 8.83 9.24
C ILE A 347 34.45 9.58 9.99
N ALA A 348 34.12 10.65 10.70
CA ALA A 348 35.01 11.43 11.52
C ALA A 348 34.86 11.07 13.01
N LEU A 349 35.94 11.12 13.76
CA LEU A 349 35.94 10.84 15.19
C LEU A 349 35.13 11.88 15.99
N GLU A 350 35.15 13.13 15.53
CA GLU A 350 34.36 14.22 16.11
C GLU A 350 32.86 13.96 16.00
N THR A 351 32.39 13.48 14.85
CA THR A 351 31.00 13.10 14.63
C THR A 351 30.61 11.89 15.48
N LEU A 352 31.51 10.91 15.60
CA LEU A 352 31.30 9.77 16.48
C LEU A 352 31.13 10.21 17.94
N GLN A 353 32.02 11.08 18.41
CA GLN A 353 31.98 11.63 19.78
C GLN A 353 30.67 12.42 20.02
N GLU A 354 30.27 13.27 19.08
CA GLU A 354 29.03 14.03 19.14
C GLU A 354 27.79 13.11 19.18
N ALA A 355 27.76 12.05 18.37
CA ALA A 355 26.68 11.08 18.34
C ALA A 355 26.51 10.36 19.69
N VAL A 356 27.62 9.87 20.25
CA VAL A 356 27.62 9.20 21.57
C VAL A 356 27.15 10.16 22.65
N ALA A 357 27.67 11.42 22.66
CA ALA A 357 27.28 12.43 23.64
C ALA A 357 25.80 12.81 23.51
N ALA A 358 25.26 12.91 22.25
CA ALA A 358 23.87 13.22 22.02
C ALA A 358 22.93 12.14 22.58
N LEU A 359 23.21 10.86 22.36
CA LEU A 359 22.42 9.75 22.89
C LEU A 359 22.52 9.69 24.44
N THR A 360 23.74 9.81 24.98
CA THR A 360 23.97 9.79 26.45
C THR A 360 23.18 10.89 27.15
N ALA A 361 23.06 12.07 26.56
CA ALA A 361 22.30 13.17 27.15
C ALA A 361 20.80 12.90 27.27
N HIS A 362 20.26 11.96 26.47
CA HIS A 362 18.90 11.44 26.58
C HIS A 362 18.81 10.18 27.48
N GLY A 363 19.88 9.80 28.18
CA GLY A 363 19.91 8.60 29.01
C GLY A 363 19.96 7.29 28.19
N LEU A 364 20.32 7.37 26.91
CA LEU A 364 20.37 6.23 26.00
C LEU A 364 21.79 5.67 25.92
N THR A 365 21.91 4.35 25.81
CA THR A 365 23.18 3.67 25.54
C THR A 365 23.47 3.68 24.04
N ALA A 366 24.67 4.15 23.67
CA ALA A 366 25.14 4.14 22.29
C ALA A 366 25.86 2.83 21.96
N GLN A 367 25.29 2.05 21.04
CA GLN A 367 25.97 0.89 20.47
C GLN A 367 26.77 1.32 19.24
N VAL A 368 28.10 1.30 19.33
CA VAL A 368 29.02 1.69 18.25
C VAL A 368 29.49 0.44 17.49
N THR A 369 29.30 0.44 16.18
CA THR A 369 29.80 -0.62 15.28
C THR A 369 30.68 0.00 14.21
N GLN A 370 31.95 -0.44 14.10
CA GLN A 370 32.82 -0.05 13.01
C GLN A 370 32.67 -1.02 11.83
N ILE A 371 32.53 -0.49 10.63
CA ILE A 371 32.47 -1.24 9.39
C ILE A 371 33.67 -0.85 8.52
N ALA A 372 34.59 -1.80 8.35
CA ALA A 372 35.73 -1.69 7.46
C ALA A 372 35.52 -2.58 6.23
N VAL A 373 35.55 -1.99 5.04
CA VAL A 373 35.29 -2.69 3.78
C VAL A 373 36.50 -2.58 2.86
N SER A 374 36.97 -3.73 2.38
CA SER A 374 37.94 -3.80 1.28
C SER A 374 37.28 -4.51 0.10
N ARG A 375 37.42 -3.94 -1.11
CA ARG A 375 36.89 -4.54 -2.34
C ARG A 375 38.00 -4.88 -3.30
N SER A 376 37.88 -6.03 -3.97
CA SER A 376 38.87 -6.41 -5.01
C SER A 376 38.74 -5.52 -6.25
N ARG A 377 39.86 -5.15 -6.81
CA ARG A 377 39.97 -4.46 -8.11
C ARG A 377 40.93 -5.23 -8.99
N ALA A 378 40.50 -5.55 -10.20
CA ALA A 378 41.38 -6.18 -11.19
C ALA A 378 42.52 -5.21 -11.62
N ALA A 379 43.73 -5.72 -11.63
CA ALA A 379 44.94 -5.04 -12.10
C ALA A 379 45.74 -6.02 -12.94
N GLY A 380 45.52 -6.05 -14.25
CA GLY A 380 46.03 -7.09 -15.14
C GLY A 380 45.47 -8.47 -14.79
N SER A 381 46.34 -9.43 -14.49
CA SER A 381 46.00 -10.79 -14.07
C SER A 381 45.78 -10.93 -12.54
N LEU A 382 45.96 -9.85 -11.79
CA LEU A 382 45.87 -9.85 -10.32
C LEU A 382 44.59 -9.16 -9.82
N HIS A 383 44.20 -9.46 -8.59
CA HIS A 383 43.12 -8.77 -7.87
C HIS A 383 43.73 -8.12 -6.62
N LEU A 384 43.71 -6.80 -6.59
CA LEU A 384 44.19 -6.01 -5.46
C LEU A 384 43.01 -5.71 -4.52
N LEU A 385 43.21 -5.79 -3.22
CA LEU A 385 42.23 -5.33 -2.23
C LEU A 385 42.41 -3.84 -1.98
N MET A 386 41.35 -3.07 -2.29
CA MET A 386 41.28 -1.63 -2.07
C MET A 386 40.44 -1.35 -0.84
N ALA A 387 41.08 -0.81 0.21
CA ALA A 387 40.38 -0.43 1.43
C ALA A 387 39.56 0.86 1.23
N ASN A 388 38.36 0.90 1.72
CA ASN A 388 37.58 2.12 1.91
C ASN A 388 37.81 2.67 3.33
N ASN A 389 37.55 3.96 3.53
CA ASN A 389 37.55 4.52 4.89
C ASN A 389 36.55 3.78 5.76
N PRO A 390 36.92 3.41 6.99
CA PRO A 390 35.99 2.83 7.94
C PRO A 390 34.82 3.79 8.22
N VAL A 391 33.64 3.24 8.43
CA VAL A 391 32.44 3.97 8.82
C VAL A 391 31.97 3.45 10.17
N PHE A 392 31.63 4.35 11.08
CA PHE A 392 30.98 4.00 12.33
C PHE A 392 29.47 4.12 12.19
N LEU A 393 28.74 3.11 12.61
CA LEU A 393 27.31 3.16 12.83
C LEU A 393 27.04 3.20 14.34
N ILE A 394 26.37 4.24 14.77
CA ILE A 394 25.99 4.44 16.17
C ILE A 394 24.49 4.29 16.25
N ALA A 395 24.04 3.25 16.94
CA ALA A 395 22.62 2.98 17.16
C ALA A 395 22.30 3.10 18.66
N ARG A 396 21.03 3.45 18.98
CA ARG A 396 20.55 3.33 20.37
C ARG A 396 20.31 1.84 20.68
N GLU A 397 20.66 1.43 21.87
CA GLU A 397 20.30 0.13 22.42
C GLU A 397 18.94 0.20 23.11
#